data_48462e58fa88c5451e8a441db618e2ba
#
_entry.id   48462e58fa88c5451e8a441db618e2ba
#
_cell.length_a   1.000
_cell.length_b   1.000
_cell.length_c   1.000
_cell.angle_alpha   90.00
_cell.angle_beta   90.00
_cell.angle_gamma   90.00
#
_symmetry.space_group_name_H-M   'P 1'
#
loop_
_entity.id
_entity.type
_entity.pdbx_description
1 polymer ?
#
loop_
_entity_poly.entity_id
_entity_poly.type
_entity_poly.pdbx_seq_one_letter_code
_entity_poly.pdbx_strand_id
1 'polypeptide(L)'
;ERISDHALNICDAAREINAKSVVFSPEAERELRTLEQAITEILHLAVGAFVSGDLEAASRVEPLEEIVDGLCDEMKLHHVDRLQKGVCTLNQGFIFNDLLTNYERVADHCSNIAVAMIELESDSFDTHEYLNSVKAMKSASFARYSAEYQKKYTL
;
A
#
# COMPACT_ATOMS: atom_id res chain seq x y z
N GLU A 1 11.49 1.78 -11.83
CA GLU A 1 11.68 3.24 -12.00
C GLU A 1 10.68 4.03 -11.16
N ARG A 2 9.35 3.92 -11.38
CA ARG A 2 8.32 4.69 -10.65
C ARG A 2 8.38 4.52 -9.12
N ILE A 3 8.52 3.28 -8.64
CA ILE A 3 8.69 3.01 -7.20
C ILE A 3 9.92 3.72 -6.64
N SER A 4 11.02 3.76 -7.40
CA SER A 4 12.25 4.46 -6.99
C SER A 4 12.05 5.98 -6.91
N ASP A 5 11.25 6.56 -7.79
CA ASP A 5 10.93 7.99 -7.77
C ASP A 5 10.17 8.36 -6.47
N HIS A 6 9.17 7.54 -6.10
CA HIS A 6 8.45 7.74 -4.83
C HIS A 6 9.33 7.48 -3.61
N ALA A 7 10.26 6.53 -3.67
CA ALA A 7 11.23 6.31 -2.60
C ALA A 7 12.13 7.54 -2.38
N LEU A 8 12.54 8.25 -3.46
CA LEU A 8 13.27 9.51 -3.35
C LEU A 8 12.43 10.60 -2.68
N ASN A 9 11.16 10.73 -3.05
CA ASN A 9 10.24 11.70 -2.42
C ASN A 9 10.08 11.43 -0.92
N ILE A 10 9.96 10.16 -0.50
CA ILE A 10 9.92 9.76 0.91
C ILE A 10 11.21 10.14 1.63
N CYS A 11 12.37 9.92 1.00
CA CYS A 11 13.66 10.36 1.54
C CYS A 11 13.73 11.90 1.69
N ASP A 12 13.19 12.65 0.75
CA ASP A 12 13.16 14.11 0.82
C ASP A 12 12.21 14.59 1.93
N ALA A 13 11.04 13.98 2.10
CA ALA A 13 10.15 14.23 3.23
C ALA A 13 10.84 13.94 4.58
N ALA A 14 11.59 12.83 4.69
CA ALA A 14 12.36 12.50 5.89
C ALA A 14 13.46 13.53 6.18
N ARG A 15 14.13 14.07 5.15
CA ARG A 15 15.10 15.17 5.29
C ARG A 15 14.42 16.45 5.77
N GLU A 16 13.23 16.76 5.26
CA GLU A 16 12.44 17.92 5.66
C GLU A 16 12.00 17.82 7.12
N ILE A 17 11.49 16.66 7.55
CA ILE A 17 11.14 16.35 8.94
C ILE A 17 12.34 16.67 9.86
N ASN A 18 13.51 16.17 9.50
CA ASN A 18 14.74 16.36 10.27
C ASN A 18 15.19 17.81 10.31
N ALA A 19 15.23 18.47 9.14
CA ALA A 19 15.69 19.88 9.01
C ALA A 19 14.79 20.87 9.75
N LYS A 20 13.47 20.61 9.76
CA LYS A 20 12.46 21.45 10.43
C LYS A 20 12.15 20.99 11.86
N SER A 21 12.79 19.93 12.35
CA SER A 21 12.51 19.31 13.65
C SER A 21 11.01 19.03 13.85
N VAL A 22 10.36 18.49 12.82
CA VAL A 22 8.95 18.13 12.86
C VAL A 22 8.76 16.93 13.76
N VAL A 23 7.85 17.02 14.72
CA VAL A 23 7.49 15.92 15.62
C VAL A 23 6.00 15.62 15.41
N PHE A 24 5.69 14.40 15.02
CA PHE A 24 4.31 13.93 14.92
C PHE A 24 3.75 13.54 16.30
N SER A 25 2.43 13.52 16.43
CA SER A 25 1.82 12.98 17.66
C SER A 25 2.10 11.48 17.80
N PRO A 26 2.08 10.93 19.03
CA PRO A 26 2.28 9.49 19.24
C PRO A 26 1.29 8.62 18.46
N GLU A 27 0.07 9.10 18.22
CA GLU A 27 -0.95 8.45 17.40
C GLU A 27 -0.50 8.41 15.93
N ALA A 28 -0.13 9.57 15.36
CA ALA A 28 0.33 9.66 13.97
C ALA A 28 1.58 8.81 13.72
N GLU A 29 2.50 8.74 14.69
CA GLU A 29 3.66 7.87 14.59
C GLU A 29 3.31 6.37 14.60
N ARG A 30 2.29 5.96 15.36
CA ARG A 30 1.81 4.57 15.34
C ARG A 30 1.16 4.24 14.00
N GLU A 31 0.30 5.12 13.50
CA GLU A 31 -0.34 5.02 12.19
C GLU A 31 0.72 4.86 11.08
N LEU A 32 1.73 5.74 11.05
CA LEU A 32 2.82 5.67 10.07
C LEU A 32 3.58 4.34 10.15
N ARG A 33 3.89 3.84 11.35
CA ARG A 33 4.55 2.54 11.51
C ARG A 33 3.71 1.38 10.98
N THR A 34 2.39 1.41 11.17
CA THR A 34 1.48 0.39 10.62
C THR A 34 1.50 0.42 9.10
N LEU A 35 1.41 1.61 8.51
CA LEU A 35 1.46 1.80 7.06
C LEU A 35 2.82 1.37 6.49
N GLU A 36 3.93 1.75 7.10
CA GLU A 36 5.28 1.35 6.68
C GLU A 36 5.48 -0.17 6.67
N GLN A 37 4.90 -0.88 7.63
CA GLN A 37 4.91 -2.35 7.64
C GLN A 37 4.14 -2.93 6.46
N ALA A 38 2.94 -2.39 6.15
CA ALA A 38 2.15 -2.82 5.01
C ALA A 38 2.87 -2.54 3.68
N ILE A 39 3.48 -1.37 3.53
CA ILE A 39 4.29 -1.00 2.35
C ILE A 39 5.51 -1.91 2.20
N THR A 40 6.18 -2.23 3.29
CA THR A 40 7.32 -3.17 3.26
C THR A 40 6.88 -4.56 2.79
N GLU A 41 5.73 -5.03 3.28
CA GLU A 41 5.21 -6.34 2.87
C GLU A 41 4.80 -6.35 1.39
N ILE A 42 4.06 -5.34 0.92
CA ILE A 42 3.61 -5.30 -0.48
C ILE A 42 4.80 -5.22 -1.45
N LEU A 43 5.84 -4.47 -1.12
CA LEU A 43 7.09 -4.42 -1.89
C LEU A 43 7.76 -5.79 -1.98
N HIS A 44 7.88 -6.49 -0.85
CA HIS A 44 8.47 -7.83 -0.84
C HIS A 44 7.64 -8.83 -1.64
N LEU A 45 6.31 -8.78 -1.52
CA LEU A 45 5.40 -9.63 -2.29
C LEU A 45 5.53 -9.37 -3.80
N ALA A 46 5.41 -8.11 -4.22
CA ALA A 46 5.43 -7.76 -5.64
C ALA A 46 6.79 -8.06 -6.29
N VAL A 47 7.90 -7.66 -5.65
CA VAL A 47 9.25 -7.93 -6.17
C VAL A 47 9.56 -9.43 -6.12
N GLY A 48 9.23 -10.11 -5.03
CA GLY A 48 9.43 -11.55 -4.89
C GLY A 48 8.65 -12.33 -5.94
N ALA A 49 7.37 -12.02 -6.12
CA ALA A 49 6.52 -12.62 -7.14
C ALA A 49 7.10 -12.43 -8.54
N PHE A 50 7.52 -11.20 -8.86
CA PHE A 50 8.10 -10.87 -10.16
C PHE A 50 9.40 -11.65 -10.45
N VAL A 51 10.30 -11.74 -9.49
CA VAL A 51 11.59 -12.42 -9.64
C VAL A 51 11.43 -13.94 -9.76
N SER A 52 10.48 -14.52 -9.01
CA SER A 52 10.26 -15.98 -8.99
C SER A 52 9.21 -16.48 -9.98
N GLY A 53 8.41 -15.58 -10.59
CA GLY A 53 7.25 -15.95 -11.41
C GLY A 53 6.10 -16.53 -10.57
N ASP A 54 6.03 -16.21 -9.27
CA ASP A 54 5.03 -16.77 -8.35
C ASP A 54 3.70 -16.01 -8.44
N LEU A 55 2.74 -16.59 -9.16
CA LEU A 55 1.40 -16.01 -9.36
C LEU A 55 0.52 -16.10 -8.10
N GLU A 56 0.78 -17.02 -7.18
CA GLU A 56 0.07 -17.05 -5.91
C GLU A 56 0.48 -15.85 -5.05
N ALA A 57 1.78 -15.57 -4.95
CA ALA A 57 2.28 -14.36 -4.30
C ALA A 57 1.76 -13.09 -5.00
N ALA A 58 1.75 -13.04 -6.33
CA ALA A 58 1.19 -11.92 -7.08
C ALA A 58 -0.30 -11.69 -6.76
N SER A 59 -1.10 -12.75 -6.60
CA SER A 59 -2.52 -12.64 -6.27
C SER A 59 -2.83 -12.07 -4.88
N ARG A 60 -1.82 -11.96 -4.01
CA ARG A 60 -1.93 -11.38 -2.67
C ARG A 60 -1.65 -9.88 -2.65
N VAL A 61 -1.08 -9.33 -3.72
CA VAL A 61 -0.67 -7.92 -3.78
C VAL A 61 -1.87 -6.98 -3.80
N GLU A 62 -2.84 -7.24 -4.68
CA GLU A 62 -4.05 -6.42 -4.81
C GLU A 62 -4.87 -6.33 -3.51
N PRO A 63 -5.16 -7.46 -2.81
CA PRO A 63 -5.83 -7.40 -1.51
C PRO A 63 -5.08 -6.57 -0.47
N LEU A 64 -3.74 -6.55 -0.50
CA LEU A 64 -2.94 -5.74 0.42
C LEU A 64 -2.92 -4.27 0.01
N GLU A 65 -2.92 -3.98 -1.28
CA GLU A 65 -3.02 -2.61 -1.81
C GLU A 65 -4.34 -1.94 -1.38
N GLU A 66 -5.48 -2.62 -1.49
CA GLU A 66 -6.77 -2.09 -0.99
C GLU A 66 -6.73 -1.76 0.52
N ILE A 67 -5.99 -2.55 1.32
CA ILE A 67 -5.79 -2.24 2.74
C ILE A 67 -4.91 -1.00 2.93
N VAL A 68 -3.86 -0.84 2.13
CA VAL A 68 -2.99 0.35 2.16
C VAL A 68 -3.79 1.61 1.83
N ASP A 69 -4.63 1.58 0.80
CA ASP A 69 -5.51 2.68 0.43
C ASP A 69 -6.46 3.05 1.57
N GLY A 70 -7.11 2.04 2.15
CA GLY A 70 -7.99 2.22 3.30
C GLY A 70 -7.27 2.85 4.51
N LEU A 71 -6.05 2.40 4.82
CA LEU A 71 -5.22 2.98 5.88
C LEU A 71 -4.88 4.44 5.59
N CYS A 72 -4.47 4.76 4.35
CA CYS A 72 -4.15 6.14 3.97
C CYS A 72 -5.36 7.07 4.12
N ASP A 73 -6.55 6.63 3.72
CA ASP A 73 -7.77 7.41 3.85
C ASP A 73 -8.17 7.62 5.31
N GLU A 74 -8.11 6.58 6.15
CA GLU A 74 -8.38 6.69 7.58
C GLU A 74 -7.38 7.62 8.26
N MET A 75 -6.09 7.51 7.96
CA MET A 75 -5.05 8.38 8.49
C MET A 75 -5.22 9.85 8.08
N LYS A 76 -5.69 10.13 6.85
CA LYS A 76 -6.06 11.48 6.39
C LYS A 76 -7.19 12.06 7.26
N LEU A 77 -8.23 11.26 7.56
CA LEU A 77 -9.34 11.67 8.43
C LEU A 77 -8.87 11.92 9.87
N HIS A 78 -8.08 11.04 10.43
CA HIS A 78 -7.48 11.20 11.76
C HIS A 78 -6.60 12.47 11.84
N HIS A 79 -5.89 12.78 10.76
CA HIS A 79 -5.10 14.01 10.70
C HIS A 79 -5.97 15.27 10.73
N VAL A 80 -7.09 15.28 10.01
CA VAL A 80 -8.06 16.38 10.06
C VAL A 80 -8.62 16.59 11.49
N ASP A 81 -8.94 15.51 12.18
CA ASP A 81 -9.39 15.55 13.57
C ASP A 81 -8.30 16.12 14.51
N ARG A 82 -7.05 15.70 14.34
CA ARG A 82 -5.90 16.26 15.08
C ARG A 82 -5.70 17.76 14.82
N LEU A 83 -5.90 18.22 13.58
CA LEU A 83 -5.86 19.64 13.23
C LEU A 83 -6.96 20.43 13.94
N GLN A 84 -8.20 19.93 13.93
CA GLN A 84 -9.35 20.57 14.59
C GLN A 84 -9.15 20.68 16.10
N LYS A 85 -8.52 19.68 16.70
CA LYS A 85 -8.19 19.66 18.15
C LYS A 85 -6.94 20.49 18.50
N GLY A 86 -6.26 21.06 17.52
CA GLY A 86 -5.03 21.82 17.74
C GLY A 86 -3.82 21.00 18.20
N VAL A 87 -3.87 19.67 17.98
CA VAL A 87 -2.79 18.73 18.35
C VAL A 87 -1.65 18.74 17.35
N CYS A 88 -1.92 19.16 16.12
CA CYS A 88 -0.91 19.29 15.06
C CYS A 88 -1.07 20.60 14.30
N THR A 89 -0.05 20.95 13.52
CA THR A 89 -0.01 22.17 12.72
C THR A 89 -0.27 21.84 11.24
N LEU A 90 -0.66 22.85 10.45
CA LEU A 90 -0.79 22.71 8.99
C LEU A 90 0.51 22.27 8.32
N ASN A 91 1.67 22.74 8.80
CA ASN A 91 2.95 22.33 8.23
C ASN A 91 3.24 20.83 8.45
N GLN A 92 2.93 20.31 9.64
CA GLN A 92 2.98 18.87 9.90
C GLN A 92 2.02 18.11 8.97
N GLY A 93 0.84 18.68 8.70
CA GLY A 93 -0.16 18.10 7.82
C GLY A 93 0.29 17.96 6.38
N PHE A 94 0.97 18.96 5.84
CA PHE A 94 1.50 18.87 4.47
C PHE A 94 2.52 17.75 4.33
N ILE A 95 3.46 17.65 5.26
CA ILE A 95 4.49 16.58 5.23
C ILE A 95 3.86 15.21 5.45
N PHE A 96 2.90 15.10 6.37
CA PHE A 96 2.18 13.86 6.64
C PHE A 96 1.42 13.38 5.40
N ASN A 97 0.66 14.27 4.75
CA ASN A 97 -0.10 13.94 3.55
C ASN A 97 0.82 13.60 2.35
N ASP A 98 1.97 14.25 2.23
CA ASP A 98 2.96 13.93 1.20
C ASP A 98 3.53 12.53 1.39
N LEU A 99 3.85 12.13 2.63
CA LEU A 99 4.25 10.76 2.96
C LEU A 99 3.17 9.75 2.56
N LEU A 100 1.90 9.98 2.97
CA LEU A 100 0.78 9.08 2.65
C LEU A 100 0.62 8.92 1.14
N THR A 101 0.65 10.02 0.39
CA THR A 101 0.52 10.00 -1.07
C THR A 101 1.64 9.19 -1.72
N ASN A 102 2.89 9.33 -1.26
CA ASN A 102 3.99 8.56 -1.83
C ASN A 102 3.92 7.08 -1.46
N TYR A 103 3.48 6.71 -0.26
CA TYR A 103 3.25 5.31 0.14
C TYR A 103 2.13 4.66 -0.68
N GLU A 104 0.98 5.35 -0.84
CA GLU A 104 -0.13 4.93 -1.68
C GLU A 104 0.33 4.64 -3.12
N ARG A 105 1.10 5.56 -3.72
CA ARG A 105 1.67 5.37 -5.07
C ARG A 105 2.65 4.21 -5.18
N VAL A 106 3.41 3.91 -4.15
CA VAL A 106 4.26 2.71 -4.12
C VAL A 106 3.40 1.45 -4.17
N ALA A 107 2.32 1.38 -3.40
CA ALA A 107 1.38 0.27 -3.39
C ALA A 107 0.69 0.11 -4.77
N ASP A 108 0.17 1.19 -5.35
CA ASP A 108 -0.38 1.24 -6.72
C ASP A 108 0.57 0.59 -7.75
N HIS A 109 1.86 0.93 -7.68
CA HIS A 109 2.83 0.40 -8.63
C HIS A 109 3.14 -1.08 -8.38
N CYS A 110 3.09 -1.54 -7.14
CA CYS A 110 3.21 -2.96 -6.80
C CYS A 110 2.00 -3.75 -7.35
N SER A 111 0.78 -3.23 -7.17
CA SER A 111 -0.45 -3.81 -7.73
C SER A 111 -0.37 -3.90 -9.26
N ASN A 112 0.04 -2.83 -9.95
CA ASN A 112 0.19 -2.84 -11.39
C ASN A 112 1.18 -3.91 -11.90
N ILE A 113 2.26 -4.19 -11.17
CA ILE A 113 3.21 -5.27 -11.50
C ILE A 113 2.51 -6.62 -11.36
N ALA A 114 1.81 -6.86 -10.26
CA ALA A 114 1.14 -8.12 -9.99
C ALA A 114 0.01 -8.41 -10.99
N VAL A 115 -0.81 -7.39 -11.30
CA VAL A 115 -1.88 -7.48 -12.31
C VAL A 115 -1.29 -7.84 -13.67
N ALA A 116 -0.23 -7.15 -14.11
CA ALA A 116 0.42 -7.43 -15.39
C ALA A 116 0.98 -8.86 -15.46
N MET A 117 1.56 -9.39 -14.37
CA MET A 117 2.03 -10.77 -14.31
C MET A 117 0.88 -11.77 -14.49
N ILE A 118 -0.26 -11.54 -13.81
CA ILE A 118 -1.43 -12.40 -13.85
C ILE A 118 -2.09 -12.36 -15.25
N GLU A 119 -2.17 -11.19 -15.87
CA GLU A 119 -2.71 -11.01 -17.22
C GLU A 119 -1.87 -11.72 -18.28
N LEU A 120 -0.55 -11.54 -18.25
CA LEU A 120 0.38 -12.20 -19.19
C LEU A 120 0.27 -13.73 -19.13
N GLU A 121 0.06 -14.31 -17.96
CA GLU A 121 -0.13 -15.75 -17.83
C GLU A 121 -1.52 -16.19 -18.32
N SER A 122 -2.57 -15.37 -18.09
CA SER A 122 -3.92 -15.69 -18.54
C SER A 122 -4.08 -15.65 -20.05
N ASP A 123 -3.35 -14.77 -20.75
CA ASP A 123 -3.33 -14.71 -22.22
C ASP A 123 -2.63 -15.91 -22.86
N SER A 124 -1.79 -16.63 -22.12
CA SER A 124 -1.12 -17.84 -22.57
C SER A 124 -2.02 -19.10 -22.54
N PHE A 125 -3.19 -19.05 -21.90
CA PHE A 125 -4.12 -20.17 -21.75
C PHE A 125 -5.49 -19.87 -22.38
N ASP A 126 -5.69 -20.33 -23.59
CA ASP A 126 -6.93 -20.20 -24.37
C ASP A 126 -7.93 -21.29 -23.99
N THR A 127 -8.87 -21.04 -23.05
CA THR A 127 -10.18 -21.73 -22.98
C THR A 127 -11.17 -21.02 -22.05
N HIS A 128 -12.35 -20.64 -22.56
CA HIS A 128 -13.42 -19.93 -21.87
C HIS A 128 -13.98 -20.61 -20.61
N GLU A 129 -13.93 -21.92 -20.48
CA GLU A 129 -14.41 -22.65 -19.29
C GLU A 129 -13.44 -22.54 -18.09
N TYR A 130 -12.13 -22.53 -18.38
CA TYR A 130 -11.10 -22.35 -17.37
C TYR A 130 -11.15 -20.95 -16.74
N LEU A 131 -11.43 -19.91 -17.54
CA LEU A 131 -11.55 -18.53 -17.06
C LEU A 131 -12.64 -18.31 -16.02
N ASN A 132 -13.78 -18.98 -16.12
CA ASN A 132 -14.88 -18.82 -15.16
C ASN A 132 -14.59 -19.51 -13.81
N SER A 133 -13.94 -20.66 -13.81
CA SER A 133 -13.53 -21.33 -12.57
C SER A 133 -12.38 -20.60 -11.87
N VAL A 134 -11.45 -20.04 -12.65
CA VAL A 134 -10.34 -19.21 -12.14
C VAL A 134 -10.84 -17.89 -11.55
N LYS A 135 -11.85 -17.24 -12.18
CA LYS A 135 -12.46 -16.02 -11.62
C LYS A 135 -13.15 -16.28 -10.28
N ALA A 136 -13.86 -17.39 -10.14
CA ALA A 136 -14.52 -17.75 -8.88
C ALA A 136 -13.50 -18.07 -7.77
N MET A 137 -12.43 -18.80 -8.09
CA MET A 137 -11.36 -19.09 -7.14
C MET A 137 -10.55 -17.85 -6.77
N LYS A 138 -10.26 -16.96 -7.72
CA LYS A 138 -9.62 -15.65 -7.47
C LYS A 138 -10.46 -14.79 -6.54
N SER A 139 -11.79 -14.74 -6.72
CA SER A 139 -12.71 -14.00 -5.85
C SER A 139 -12.69 -14.52 -4.41
N ALA A 140 -12.70 -15.85 -4.19
CA ALA A 140 -12.63 -16.44 -2.86
C ALA A 140 -11.26 -16.23 -2.19
N SER A 141 -10.17 -16.33 -2.95
CA SER A 141 -8.80 -16.07 -2.46
C SER A 141 -8.61 -14.61 -2.12
N PHE A 142 -9.11 -13.70 -2.95
CA PHE A 142 -9.10 -12.27 -2.71
C PHE A 142 -9.79 -11.92 -1.38
N ALA A 143 -11.02 -12.36 -1.17
CA ALA A 143 -11.77 -12.13 0.06
C ALA A 143 -11.03 -12.68 1.31
N ARG A 144 -10.39 -13.84 1.19
CA ARG A 144 -9.57 -14.42 2.26
C ARG A 144 -8.37 -13.57 2.59
N TYR A 145 -7.61 -13.14 1.58
CA TYR A 145 -6.42 -12.31 1.80
C TYR A 145 -6.78 -10.92 2.32
N SER A 146 -7.83 -10.29 1.80
CA SER A 146 -8.33 -9.01 2.34
C SER A 146 -8.70 -9.12 3.81
N ALA A 147 -9.41 -10.17 4.22
CA ALA A 147 -9.76 -10.40 5.62
C ALA A 147 -8.53 -10.65 6.51
N GLU A 148 -7.50 -11.35 6.00
CA GLU A 148 -6.23 -11.57 6.68
C GLU A 148 -5.48 -10.25 6.91
N TYR A 149 -5.35 -9.44 5.86
CA TYR A 149 -4.65 -8.16 5.93
C TYR A 149 -5.41 -7.11 6.74
N GLN A 150 -6.74 -7.05 6.63
CA GLN A 150 -7.57 -6.18 7.47
C GLN A 150 -7.36 -6.45 8.96
N LYS A 151 -7.22 -7.73 9.34
CA LYS A 151 -6.93 -8.11 10.74
C LYS A 151 -5.50 -7.79 11.16
N LYS A 152 -4.55 -7.86 10.23
CA LYS A 152 -3.12 -7.63 10.49
C LYS A 152 -2.79 -6.15 10.60
N TYR A 153 -3.39 -5.32 9.76
CA TYR A 153 -3.14 -3.89 9.66
C TYR A 153 -4.40 -3.11 10.08
N THR A 154 -4.42 -2.70 11.34
CA THR A 154 -5.49 -1.89 11.96
C THR A 154 -4.84 -0.70 12.67
N LEU A 155 -5.42 0.51 12.52
CA LEU A 155 -4.97 1.75 13.16
C LEU A 155 -5.46 1.86 14.62
#